data_85ff8ddef0b072d032cd2a323586d3b4
#
_entry.id   85ff8ddef0b072d032cd2a323586d3b4
#
_cell.length_a   1.000
_cell.length_b   1.000
_cell.length_c   1.000
_cell.angle_alpha   90.00
_cell.angle_beta   90.00
_cell.angle_gamma   90.00
#
_symmetry.space_group_name_H-M   'P 1'
#
loop_
_entity.id
_entity.type
_entity.pdbx_description
1 polymer ?
#
loop_
_entity_poly.entity_id
_entity_poly.type
_entity_poly.pdbx_seq_one_letter_code
_entity_poly.pdbx_strand_id
1 'polypeptide(L)'
;MEVKTYTIDEIKNIVTPIAEKYQIAQVYLFGSFARGDFDEQSDIDIRIEKGNLKGMFSLCGFYTEVSDALGRKVDVLTTGSLSDEFLESIKKDEVMLYAGH
;
A
#
# COMPACT_ATOMS: atom_id res chain seq x y z
N MET A 1 10.77 -9.33 21.63
CA MET A 1 9.68 -8.62 20.93
C MET A 1 9.55 -9.16 19.52
N GLU A 2 8.37 -9.63 19.16
CA GLU A 2 8.17 -10.19 17.83
C GLU A 2 8.00 -9.09 16.80
N VAL A 3 8.68 -9.25 15.67
CA VAL A 3 8.50 -8.37 14.53
C VAL A 3 7.42 -8.99 13.63
N LYS A 4 6.40 -8.21 13.32
CA LYS A 4 5.33 -8.69 12.45
C LYS A 4 5.79 -8.75 11.02
N THR A 5 5.77 -9.95 10.44
CA THR A 5 6.03 -10.15 9.03
C THR A 5 4.75 -10.61 8.36
N TYR A 6 4.60 -10.27 7.09
CA TYR A 6 3.37 -10.59 6.34
C TYR A 6 3.71 -11.16 4.98
N THR A 7 2.90 -12.13 4.55
CA THR A 7 2.90 -12.54 3.15
C THR A 7 2.12 -11.50 2.34
N ILE A 8 2.28 -11.55 1.02
CA ILE A 8 1.52 -10.66 0.13
C ILE A 8 0.02 -10.90 0.31
N ASP A 9 -0.40 -12.16 0.43
CA ASP A 9 -1.81 -12.50 0.63
C ASP A 9 -2.36 -11.93 1.93
N GLU A 10 -1.59 -11.97 3.00
CA GLU A 10 -2.01 -11.40 4.27
C GLU A 10 -2.18 -9.88 4.17
N ILE A 11 -1.25 -9.21 3.52
CA ILE A 11 -1.35 -7.76 3.30
C ILE A 11 -2.58 -7.46 2.46
N LYS A 12 -2.80 -8.20 1.39
CA LYS A 12 -3.96 -8.04 0.52
C LYS A 12 -5.27 -8.17 1.30
N ASN A 13 -5.38 -9.21 2.12
CA ASN A 13 -6.60 -9.45 2.90
C ASN A 13 -6.88 -8.35 3.92
N ILE A 14 -5.83 -7.75 4.47
CA ILE A 14 -5.98 -6.65 5.42
C ILE A 14 -6.33 -5.34 4.72
N VAL A 15 -5.67 -5.06 3.60
CA VAL A 15 -5.83 -3.79 2.89
C VAL A 15 -7.13 -3.69 2.11
N THR A 16 -7.61 -4.80 1.55
CA THR A 16 -8.79 -4.80 0.68
C THR A 16 -10.03 -4.14 1.30
N PRO A 17 -10.48 -4.53 2.51
CA PRO A 17 -11.67 -3.90 3.09
C PRO A 17 -11.46 -2.42 3.40
N ILE A 18 -10.24 -2.03 3.75
CA ILE A 18 -9.94 -0.63 4.02
C ILE A 18 -9.99 0.18 2.73
N ALA A 19 -9.42 -0.36 1.65
CA ALA A 19 -9.46 0.29 0.33
C ALA A 19 -10.90 0.48 -0.16
N GLU A 20 -11.75 -0.53 0.04
CA GLU A 20 -13.16 -0.43 -0.32
C GLU A 20 -13.86 0.67 0.47
N LYS A 21 -13.60 0.75 1.75
CA LYS A 21 -14.20 1.76 2.63
C LYS A 21 -13.91 3.18 2.14
N TYR A 22 -12.69 3.42 1.68
CA TYR A 22 -12.26 4.74 1.20
C TYR A 22 -12.46 4.94 -0.30
N GLN A 23 -13.06 3.97 -0.99
CA GLN A 23 -13.36 4.06 -2.43
C GLN A 23 -12.12 4.30 -3.29
N ILE A 24 -11.03 3.68 -2.91
CA ILE A 24 -9.77 3.75 -3.66
C ILE A 24 -9.91 2.87 -4.90
N ALA A 25 -9.40 3.34 -6.04
CA ALA A 25 -9.54 2.60 -7.29
C ALA A 25 -8.62 1.37 -7.35
N GLN A 26 -7.36 1.54 -6.98
CA GLN A 26 -6.38 0.45 -7.04
C GLN A 26 -5.34 0.63 -5.95
N VAL A 27 -4.84 -0.49 -5.43
CA VAL A 27 -3.75 -0.50 -4.46
C VAL A 27 -2.68 -1.49 -4.92
N TYR A 28 -1.43 -1.04 -4.94
CA TYR A 28 -0.29 -1.85 -5.34
C TYR A 28 0.74 -1.89 -4.23
N LEU A 29 1.33 -3.05 -4.02
CA LEU A 29 2.48 -3.24 -3.13
C LEU A 29 3.74 -3.18 -3.97
N PHE A 30 4.74 -2.43 -3.52
CA PHE A 30 6.05 -2.41 -4.18
C PHE A 30 7.15 -2.44 -3.13
N GLY A 31 8.40 -2.37 -3.57
CA GLY A 31 9.54 -2.38 -2.66
C GLY A 31 9.87 -3.76 -2.11
N SER A 32 10.50 -3.80 -0.95
CA SER A 32 11.07 -5.03 -0.41
C SER A 32 10.03 -6.12 -0.12
N PHE A 33 8.85 -5.75 0.37
CA PHE A 33 7.79 -6.74 0.63
C PHE A 33 7.28 -7.37 -0.67
N ALA A 34 7.22 -6.60 -1.75
CA ALA A 34 6.80 -7.14 -3.05
C ALA A 34 7.86 -8.07 -3.64
N ARG A 35 9.15 -7.72 -3.45
CA ARG A 35 10.27 -8.54 -3.93
C ARG A 35 10.55 -9.77 -3.08
N GLY A 36 10.11 -9.74 -1.82
CA GLY A 36 10.39 -10.83 -0.89
C GLY A 36 11.74 -10.72 -0.18
N ASP A 37 12.44 -9.58 -0.32
CA ASP A 37 13.74 -9.37 0.33
C ASP A 37 13.65 -8.44 1.54
N PHE A 38 12.48 -8.38 2.17
CA PHE A 38 12.26 -7.55 3.35
C PHE A 38 12.96 -8.13 4.58
N ASP A 39 13.24 -7.25 5.54
CA ASP A 39 13.78 -7.62 6.85
C ASP A 39 12.95 -6.93 7.95
N GLU A 40 13.44 -7.02 9.19
CA GLU A 40 12.74 -6.49 10.37
C GLU A 40 12.55 -4.98 10.30
N GLN A 41 13.36 -4.27 9.54
CA GLN A 41 13.33 -2.83 9.45
C GLN A 41 12.68 -2.32 8.16
N SER A 42 12.25 -3.21 7.29
CA SER A 42 11.62 -2.83 6.03
C SER A 42 10.25 -2.23 6.27
N ASP A 43 9.96 -1.15 5.54
CA ASP A 43 8.64 -0.55 5.52
C ASP A 43 7.78 -1.28 4.50
N ILE A 44 6.47 -1.21 4.68
CA ILE A 44 5.52 -1.70 3.66
C ILE A 44 5.23 -0.53 2.74
N ASP A 45 5.58 -0.67 1.46
CA ASP A 45 5.43 0.40 0.48
C ASP A 45 4.22 0.15 -0.40
N ILE A 46 3.29 1.10 -0.41
CA ILE A 46 2.02 0.98 -1.13
C ILE A 46 1.86 2.18 -2.05
N ARG A 47 1.48 1.91 -3.31
CA ARG A 47 1.08 2.95 -4.26
C ARG A 47 -0.42 2.80 -4.51
N ILE A 48 -1.15 3.91 -4.47
CA ILE A 48 -2.59 3.89 -4.71
C ILE A 48 -2.99 4.77 -5.89
N GLU A 49 -4.01 4.29 -6.63
CA GLU A 49 -4.78 5.12 -7.55
C GLU A 49 -5.98 5.61 -6.76
N LYS A 50 -6.09 6.93 -6.58
CA LYS A 50 -7.06 7.49 -5.64
C LYS A 50 -8.52 7.17 -5.95
N GLY A 51 -8.87 7.14 -7.23
CA GLY A 51 -10.28 6.92 -7.58
C GLY A 51 -11.18 7.98 -6.96
N ASN A 52 -12.14 7.53 -6.18
CA ASN A 52 -13.10 8.44 -5.52
C ASN A 52 -12.67 8.85 -4.10
N LEU A 53 -11.44 8.57 -3.72
CA LEU A 53 -10.90 9.05 -2.44
C LEU A 53 -10.92 10.57 -2.44
N LYS A 54 -11.53 11.16 -1.41
CA LYS A 54 -11.72 12.62 -1.37
C LYS A 54 -10.85 13.28 -0.32
N GLY A 55 -9.91 14.10 -0.79
CA GLY A 55 -9.16 15.01 0.05
C GLY A 55 -8.11 14.36 0.91
N MET A 56 -7.37 15.21 1.59
CA MET A 56 -6.25 14.83 2.45
C MET A 56 -6.70 14.08 3.70
N PHE A 57 -7.85 14.45 4.26
CA PHE A 57 -8.34 13.80 5.47
C PHE A 57 -8.65 12.33 5.22
N SER A 58 -9.25 12.03 4.06
CA SER A 58 -9.55 10.64 3.70
C SER A 58 -8.27 9.85 3.46
N LEU A 59 -7.29 10.47 2.81
CA LEU A 59 -5.99 9.83 2.60
C LEU A 59 -5.29 9.53 3.92
N CYS A 60 -5.31 10.47 4.86
CA CYS A 60 -4.75 10.25 6.19
C CYS A 60 -5.49 9.16 6.94
N GLY A 61 -6.81 9.09 6.80
CA GLY A 61 -7.62 8.03 7.41
C GLY A 61 -7.24 6.66 6.86
N PHE A 62 -7.09 6.55 5.55
CA PHE A 62 -6.66 5.31 4.92
C PHE A 62 -5.28 4.90 5.42
N TYR A 63 -4.33 5.81 5.41
CA TYR A 63 -2.97 5.57 5.90
C TYR A 63 -2.99 5.06 7.34
N THR A 64 -3.73 5.74 8.22
CA THR A 64 -3.79 5.39 9.64
C THR A 64 -4.40 4.02 9.84
N GLU A 65 -5.50 3.71 9.17
CA GLU A 65 -6.15 2.41 9.31
C GLU A 65 -5.27 1.27 8.82
N VAL A 66 -4.59 1.46 7.69
CA VAL A 66 -3.68 0.44 7.16
C VAL A 66 -2.50 0.23 8.10
N SER A 67 -1.89 1.32 8.57
CA SER A 67 -0.77 1.25 9.49
C SER A 67 -1.14 0.55 10.79
N ASP A 68 -2.31 0.90 11.35
CA ASP A 68 -2.78 0.28 12.59
C ASP A 68 -3.10 -1.19 12.40
N ALA A 69 -3.74 -1.54 11.29
CA ALA A 69 -4.13 -2.93 11.01
C ALA A 69 -2.90 -3.82 10.79
N LEU A 70 -1.88 -3.29 10.13
CA LEU A 70 -0.65 -4.06 9.87
C LEU A 70 0.31 -4.01 11.05
N GLY A 71 0.22 -3.00 11.91
CA GLY A 71 1.12 -2.86 13.04
C GLY A 71 2.57 -2.63 12.63
N ARG A 72 2.81 -2.08 11.46
CA ARG A 72 4.13 -1.77 10.91
C ARG A 72 4.08 -0.42 10.24
N LYS A 73 5.24 0.18 10.04
CA LYS A 73 5.34 1.40 9.27
C LYS A 73 4.95 1.14 7.81
N VAL A 74 4.06 1.95 7.30
CA VAL A 74 3.57 1.86 5.93
C VAL A 74 3.81 3.19 5.24
N ASP A 75 4.36 3.17 4.04
CA ASP A 75 4.47 4.35 3.20
C ASP A 75 3.39 4.27 2.13
N VAL A 76 2.51 5.27 2.08
CA VAL A 76 1.43 5.34 1.11
C VAL A 76 1.72 6.47 0.14
N LEU A 77 1.86 6.14 -1.13
CA LEU A 77 2.14 7.09 -2.19
C LEU A 77 0.99 7.08 -3.19
N THR A 78 0.58 8.27 -3.63
CA THR A 78 -0.43 8.38 -4.68
C THR A 78 0.28 8.44 -6.04
N THR A 79 -0.30 7.80 -7.05
CA THR A 79 0.30 7.77 -8.39
C THR A 79 0.57 9.18 -8.92
N GLY A 80 -0.38 10.09 -8.70
CA GLY A 80 -0.25 11.46 -9.21
C GLY A 80 0.89 12.27 -8.59
N SER A 81 1.43 11.83 -7.46
CA SER A 81 2.55 12.52 -6.80
C SER A 81 3.92 11.98 -7.20
N LEU A 82 3.95 10.94 -8.05
CA LEU A 82 5.18 10.26 -8.43
C LEU A 82 5.61 10.65 -9.84
N SER A 83 6.92 10.69 -10.08
CA SER A 83 7.44 10.91 -11.41
C SER A 83 7.28 9.66 -12.27
N ASP A 84 7.27 9.84 -13.58
CA ASP A 84 7.20 8.72 -14.52
C ASP A 84 8.39 7.78 -14.35
N GLU A 85 9.56 8.34 -14.08
CA GLU A 85 10.78 7.54 -13.84
C GLU A 85 10.64 6.64 -12.64
N PHE A 86 10.07 7.17 -11.55
CA PHE A 86 9.86 6.39 -10.34
C PHE A 86 8.84 5.28 -10.59
N LEU A 87 7.73 5.61 -11.26
CA LEU A 87 6.71 4.62 -11.60
C LEU A 87 7.28 3.47 -12.44
N GLU A 88 8.12 3.79 -13.42
CA GLU A 88 8.78 2.76 -14.22
C GLU A 88 9.70 1.89 -13.36
N SER A 89 10.40 2.48 -12.39
CA SER A 89 11.33 1.73 -11.54
C SER A 89 10.64 0.73 -10.64
N ILE A 90 9.41 1.03 -10.19
CA ILE A 90 8.69 0.14 -9.27
C ILE A 90 7.82 -0.89 -9.99
N LYS A 91 7.51 -0.67 -11.26
CA LYS A 91 6.65 -1.59 -12.04
C LYS A 91 7.15 -3.02 -12.08
N LYS A 92 8.45 -3.20 -12.07
CA LYS A 92 9.07 -4.53 -12.15
C LYS A 92 8.69 -5.44 -10.99
N ASP A 93 8.51 -4.84 -9.81
CA ASP A 93 8.29 -5.59 -8.58
C ASP A 93 6.88 -5.42 -8.05
N GLU A 94 6.09 -4.56 -8.66
CA GLU A 94 4.79 -4.16 -8.18
C GLU A 94 3.78 -5.31 -8.24
N VAL A 95 3.02 -5.48 -7.15
CA VAL A 95 1.98 -6.49 -7.05
C VAL A 95 0.65 -5.80 -6.74
N MET A 96 -0.37 -6.08 -7.54
CA MET A 96 -1.70 -5.52 -7.28
C MET A 96 -2.32 -6.19 -6.05
N LEU A 97 -2.69 -5.37 -5.06
CA LEU A 97 -3.38 -5.84 -3.86
C LEU A 97 -4.89 -5.71 -3.99
N TYR A 98 -5.38 -4.68 -4.68
CA TYR A 98 -6.79 -4.39 -4.76
C TYR A 98 -7.10 -3.61 -6.03
N ALA A 99 -8.19 -3.96 -6.67
CA ALA A 99 -8.74 -3.22 -7.81
C ALA A 99 -10.24 -3.06 -7.60
N GLY A 100 -10.65 -1.81 -7.37
CA GLY A 100 -12.05 -1.46 -7.24
C GLY A 100 -12.68 -1.19 -8.59
N HIS A 101 -13.96 -0.93 -8.57
CA HIS A 101 -14.73 -0.61 -9.77
C HIS A 101 -14.89 0.88 -9.96
#